data_31c6505db6b3d8c6edded5c625986b38
#
_entry.id   31c6505db6b3d8c6edded5c625986b38
#
_cell.length_a   1.000
_cell.length_b   1.000
_cell.length_c   1.000
_cell.angle_alpha   90.00
_cell.angle_beta   90.00
_cell.angle_gamma   90.00
#
_symmetry.space_group_name_H-M   'P 1'
#
loop_
_entity.id
_entity.type
_entity.pdbx_description
1 polymer ?
#
loop_
_entity_poly.entity_id
_entity_poly.type
_entity_poly.pdbx_seq_one_letter_code
_entity_poly.pdbx_strand_id
1 'polypeptide(L)'
;MEITNPMNSKKWGVFHHYLYNIQNNPDYTNNQNAGQTDWQVCTQALNVKKLAKTLHEIGAGYYFITVMQGRKYMIAENRVYRRIVGDEIADECLSRRDLIEELYQELSQYDIDLYLYFTGDGPYKDEETGKRFGFVEPRKNISADFVQKWSDVLQEYAVRYGTKIKGWWLDGMYQEEFGYTPELMQMYYRAIKAGNPEAVVAFNNGVKPYLYRYYPQEEFTSGEQVDLSILPKSRFCNGAQAHVLLPIGAEDRGIGATWAGGGLNYTKEELCDYAERFTSAGGVVSFDCKLNRDGTMDPQQIEALKYVGSRLK
;
A
#
# COMPACT_ATOMS: atom_id res chain seq x y z
N MET A 1 -25.27 5.61 -11.39
CA MET A 1 -24.07 5.38 -12.23
C MET A 1 -23.24 4.34 -11.49
N GLU A 2 -23.05 3.15 -12.05
CA GLU A 2 -22.10 2.19 -11.46
C GLU A 2 -20.71 2.79 -11.56
N ILE A 3 -20.05 2.96 -10.41
CA ILE A 3 -18.66 3.38 -10.38
C ILE A 3 -17.86 2.23 -11.02
N THR A 4 -17.36 2.46 -12.23
CA THR A 4 -16.44 1.51 -12.88
C THR A 4 -15.13 1.54 -12.11
N ASN A 5 -14.99 0.66 -11.12
CA ASN A 5 -13.75 0.52 -10.40
C ASN A 5 -12.75 -0.28 -11.28
N PRO A 6 -11.58 0.28 -11.65
CA PRO A 6 -10.62 -0.38 -12.53
C PRO A 6 -10.10 -1.71 -11.95
N MET A 7 -10.05 -1.86 -10.62
CA MET A 7 -9.59 -3.10 -9.97
C MET A 7 -10.42 -4.32 -10.34
N ASN A 8 -11.74 -4.14 -10.58
CA ASN A 8 -12.63 -5.29 -10.80
C ASN A 8 -12.25 -6.10 -12.04
N SER A 9 -11.83 -5.45 -13.12
CA SER A 9 -11.38 -6.12 -14.36
C SER A 9 -10.06 -6.87 -14.17
N LYS A 10 -9.27 -6.49 -13.19
CA LYS A 10 -7.95 -7.07 -12.88
C LYS A 10 -8.01 -8.23 -11.88
N LYS A 11 -9.14 -8.40 -11.17
CA LYS A 11 -9.47 -9.48 -10.21
C LYS A 11 -8.56 -9.56 -8.98
N TRP A 12 -7.24 -9.65 -9.15
CA TRP A 12 -6.30 -9.78 -8.04
C TRP A 12 -4.97 -9.09 -8.32
N GLY A 13 -4.24 -8.79 -7.25
CA GLY A 13 -2.94 -8.12 -7.31
C GLY A 13 -2.05 -8.45 -6.13
N VAL A 14 -0.87 -7.85 -6.14
CA VAL A 14 0.16 -8.00 -5.11
C VAL A 14 0.36 -6.69 -4.39
N PHE A 15 0.61 -6.79 -3.09
CA PHE A 15 0.99 -5.69 -2.24
C PHE A 15 2.39 -5.93 -1.66
N HIS A 16 3.24 -4.91 -1.66
CA HIS A 16 4.54 -4.98 -0.99
C HIS A 16 4.78 -3.81 -0.04
N HIS A 17 5.25 -4.13 1.15
CA HIS A 17 5.84 -3.18 2.07
C HIS A 17 7.33 -2.99 1.75
N TYR A 18 7.67 -1.92 1.03
CA TYR A 18 9.07 -1.51 0.81
C TYR A 18 9.41 -0.34 1.74
N LEU A 19 9.84 -0.67 2.95
CA LEU A 19 9.99 0.28 4.05
C LEU A 19 11.41 0.25 4.63
N TYR A 20 11.90 1.40 5.10
CA TYR A 20 13.24 1.51 5.71
C TYR A 20 13.51 0.47 6.78
N ASN A 21 12.61 0.33 7.74
CA ASN A 21 12.76 -0.63 8.83
C ASN A 21 12.72 -2.10 8.37
N ILE A 22 11.99 -2.40 7.31
CA ILE A 22 11.95 -3.74 6.71
C ILE A 22 13.25 -4.03 5.96
N GLN A 23 13.73 -3.09 5.15
CA GLN A 23 14.91 -3.31 4.31
C GLN A 23 16.23 -3.25 5.09
N ASN A 24 16.23 -2.67 6.30
CA ASN A 24 17.41 -2.51 7.16
C ASN A 24 17.40 -3.35 8.44
N ASN A 25 16.34 -4.12 8.72
CA ASN A 25 16.32 -4.94 9.91
C ASN A 25 17.08 -6.25 9.70
N PRO A 26 18.19 -6.50 10.43
CA PRO A 26 18.95 -7.75 10.33
C PRO A 26 18.14 -8.96 10.83
N ASP A 27 17.15 -8.75 11.72
CA ASP A 27 16.28 -9.81 12.22
C ASP A 27 15.18 -10.22 11.21
N TYR A 28 15.04 -9.48 10.12
CA TYR A 28 14.29 -9.93 8.95
C TYR A 28 15.12 -10.98 8.20
N THR A 29 15.24 -12.14 8.84
CA THR A 29 15.93 -13.31 8.30
C THR A 29 15.48 -13.61 6.88
N ASN A 30 16.44 -13.93 6.02
CA ASN A 30 16.27 -14.12 4.58
C ASN A 30 16.15 -12.86 3.71
N ASN A 31 16.31 -11.66 4.26
CA ASN A 31 16.70 -10.55 3.43
C ASN A 31 18.20 -10.71 3.14
N GLN A 32 18.56 -11.33 2.02
CA GLN A 32 19.96 -11.62 1.65
C GLN A 32 20.83 -10.36 1.55
N ASN A 33 20.20 -9.19 1.56
CA ASN A 33 20.83 -7.88 1.55
C ASN A 33 20.62 -7.13 2.88
N ALA A 34 20.18 -7.81 3.96
CA ALA A 34 19.96 -7.19 5.25
C ALA A 34 21.25 -6.70 5.86
N GLY A 35 21.24 -5.50 6.31
CA GLY A 35 22.30 -4.80 7.01
C GLY A 35 21.87 -3.35 7.10
N GLN A 36 22.19 -2.70 8.22
CA GLN A 36 21.90 -1.28 8.35
C GLN A 36 22.66 -0.49 7.28
N THR A 37 21.92 0.28 6.50
CA THR A 37 22.46 1.17 5.47
C THR A 37 21.57 2.39 5.37
N ASP A 38 21.99 3.40 4.65
CA ASP A 38 21.12 4.55 4.40
C ASP A 38 20.00 4.22 3.41
N TRP A 39 18.97 5.06 3.38
CA TRP A 39 17.80 4.84 2.53
C TRP A 39 18.12 4.92 1.05
N GLN A 40 19.12 5.72 0.67
CA GLN A 40 19.54 5.83 -0.72
C GLN A 40 20.12 4.52 -1.25
N VAL A 41 20.90 3.79 -0.43
CA VAL A 41 21.40 2.47 -0.80
C VAL A 41 20.25 1.48 -0.99
N CYS A 42 19.23 1.50 -0.11
CA CYS A 42 18.04 0.66 -0.28
C CYS A 42 17.34 0.95 -1.60
N THR A 43 16.99 2.21 -1.84
CA THR A 43 16.24 2.58 -3.04
C THR A 43 17.03 2.39 -4.33
N GLN A 44 18.37 2.56 -4.31
CA GLN A 44 19.23 2.25 -5.45
C GLN A 44 19.27 0.75 -5.77
N ALA A 45 19.17 -0.13 -4.78
CA ALA A 45 19.23 -1.57 -4.98
C ALA A 45 17.98 -2.16 -5.66
N LEU A 46 16.82 -1.51 -5.55
CA LEU A 46 15.56 -2.04 -6.08
C LEU A 46 15.60 -2.16 -7.61
N ASN A 47 15.56 -3.39 -8.11
CA ASN A 47 15.46 -3.68 -9.54
C ASN A 47 13.99 -3.74 -9.97
N VAL A 48 13.45 -2.57 -10.34
CA VAL A 48 12.05 -2.39 -10.73
C VAL A 48 11.67 -3.24 -11.94
N LYS A 49 12.55 -3.34 -12.93
CA LYS A 49 12.32 -4.16 -14.14
C LYS A 49 12.16 -5.65 -13.81
N LYS A 50 13.02 -6.17 -12.92
CA LYS A 50 12.93 -7.57 -12.47
C LYS A 50 11.63 -7.82 -11.70
N LEU A 51 11.25 -6.88 -10.84
CA LEU A 51 10.00 -6.95 -10.08
C LEU A 51 8.78 -6.95 -11.00
N ALA A 52 8.69 -6.02 -11.95
CA ALA A 52 7.58 -5.93 -12.91
C ALA A 52 7.44 -7.22 -13.75
N LYS A 53 8.58 -7.77 -14.20
CA LYS A 53 8.59 -9.06 -14.90
C LYS A 53 8.05 -10.20 -14.02
N THR A 54 8.48 -10.27 -12.75
CA THR A 54 7.97 -11.29 -11.82
C THR A 54 6.46 -11.15 -11.59
N LEU A 55 5.95 -9.93 -11.41
CA LEU A 55 4.51 -9.67 -11.25
C LEU A 55 3.71 -10.09 -12.48
N HIS A 56 4.25 -9.86 -13.68
CA HIS A 56 3.65 -10.35 -14.92
C HIS A 56 3.65 -11.90 -15.00
N GLU A 57 4.77 -12.53 -14.67
CA GLU A 57 4.90 -14.00 -14.71
C GLU A 57 3.97 -14.73 -13.74
N ILE A 58 3.63 -14.11 -12.61
CA ILE A 58 2.64 -14.67 -11.67
C ILE A 58 1.19 -14.35 -12.07
N GLY A 59 0.97 -13.44 -13.04
CA GLY A 59 -0.34 -13.07 -13.53
C GLY A 59 -1.08 -12.02 -12.69
N ALA A 60 -0.36 -11.20 -11.92
CA ALA A 60 -0.95 -10.09 -11.17
C ALA A 60 -1.55 -9.04 -12.11
N GLY A 61 -2.81 -8.63 -11.87
CA GLY A 61 -3.45 -7.59 -12.67
C GLY A 61 -3.18 -6.17 -12.20
N TYR A 62 -2.82 -6.00 -10.91
CA TYR A 62 -2.42 -4.72 -10.33
C TYR A 62 -1.38 -4.90 -9.23
N TYR A 63 -0.73 -3.80 -8.87
CA TYR A 63 0.34 -3.79 -7.89
C TYR A 63 0.22 -2.61 -6.93
N PHE A 64 0.32 -2.89 -5.63
CA PHE A 64 0.46 -1.90 -4.58
C PHE A 64 1.88 -1.85 -4.04
N ILE A 65 2.39 -0.65 -3.80
CA ILE A 65 3.62 -0.42 -3.06
C ILE A 65 3.44 0.69 -2.01
N THR A 66 4.11 0.54 -0.88
CA THR A 66 4.15 1.59 0.13
C THR A 66 5.02 2.76 -0.33
N VAL A 67 4.46 3.97 -0.33
CA VAL A 67 5.25 5.20 -0.45
C VAL A 67 6.03 5.44 0.84
N MET A 68 5.36 5.30 1.97
CA MET A 68 5.94 5.33 3.32
C MET A 68 4.95 4.76 4.35
N GLN A 69 5.44 4.36 5.53
CA GLN A 69 4.60 3.96 6.66
C GLN A 69 5.25 4.33 8.00
N GLY A 70 4.67 5.29 8.69
CA GLY A 70 4.97 5.64 10.06
C GLY A 70 6.36 6.24 10.33
N ARG A 71 7.33 5.99 9.45
CA ARG A 71 8.65 6.63 9.48
C ARG A 71 8.78 7.63 8.34
N LYS A 72 9.76 8.53 8.45
CA LYS A 72 9.99 9.65 7.52
C LYS A 72 10.39 9.25 6.09
N TYR A 73 10.77 8.00 5.85
CA TYR A 73 11.39 7.53 4.61
C TYR A 73 10.39 7.29 3.48
N MET A 74 10.63 7.89 2.30
CA MET A 74 9.77 7.80 1.12
C MET A 74 10.52 7.31 -0.11
N ILE A 75 9.80 6.65 -1.02
CA ILE A 75 10.36 6.03 -2.23
C ILE A 75 10.52 7.00 -3.42
N ALA A 76 10.17 8.27 -3.25
CA ALA A 76 10.34 9.32 -4.24
C ALA A 76 10.49 10.68 -3.56
N GLU A 77 11.08 11.65 -4.27
CA GLU A 77 11.18 13.05 -3.83
C GLU A 77 9.80 13.70 -3.68
N ASN A 78 9.66 14.60 -2.69
CA ASN A 78 8.47 15.41 -2.48
C ASN A 78 8.84 16.82 -2.01
N ARG A 79 8.53 17.84 -2.82
CA ARG A 79 8.92 19.22 -2.57
C ARG A 79 8.13 19.85 -1.42
N VAL A 80 6.86 19.49 -1.25
CA VAL A 80 6.03 19.97 -0.15
C VAL A 80 6.57 19.42 1.17
N TYR A 81 6.87 18.11 1.20
CA TYR A 81 7.49 17.49 2.36
C TYR A 81 8.81 18.16 2.72
N ARG A 82 9.73 18.29 1.74
CA ARG A 82 11.04 18.96 1.91
C ARG A 82 10.90 20.36 2.49
N ARG A 83 9.97 21.16 1.98
CA ARG A 83 9.72 22.52 2.48
C ARG A 83 9.28 22.53 3.94
N ILE A 84 8.54 21.52 4.41
CA ILE A 84 8.03 21.42 5.77
C ILE A 84 9.13 20.94 6.73
N VAL A 85 9.87 19.90 6.35
CA VAL A 85 10.85 19.27 7.26
C VAL A 85 12.25 19.88 7.17
N GLY A 86 12.58 20.57 6.08
CA GLY A 86 13.90 21.12 5.77
C GLY A 86 14.78 20.14 5.00
N ASP A 87 15.81 20.69 4.33
CA ASP A 87 16.67 19.92 3.41
C ASP A 87 17.44 18.80 4.11
N GLU A 88 17.94 19.03 5.31
CA GLU A 88 18.71 18.03 6.06
C GLU A 88 17.93 16.73 6.27
N ILE A 89 16.69 16.83 6.78
CA ILE A 89 15.81 15.67 6.97
C ILE A 89 15.40 15.08 5.62
N ALA A 90 15.08 15.93 4.66
CA ALA A 90 14.62 15.48 3.35
C ALA A 90 15.72 14.72 2.58
N ASP A 91 16.97 15.18 2.60
CA ASP A 91 18.09 14.51 1.93
C ASP A 91 18.42 13.13 2.51
N GLU A 92 18.14 12.94 3.80
CA GLU A 92 18.26 11.64 4.46
C GLU A 92 17.15 10.67 4.01
N CYS A 93 15.89 11.14 3.95
CA CYS A 93 14.74 10.25 3.93
C CYS A 93 13.97 10.18 2.60
N LEU A 94 14.15 11.13 1.68
CA LEU A 94 13.52 11.08 0.37
C LEU A 94 14.44 10.37 -0.62
N SER A 95 13.91 9.38 -1.33
CA SER A 95 14.68 8.69 -2.37
C SER A 95 15.08 9.66 -3.50
N ARG A 96 16.35 9.62 -3.93
CA ARG A 96 16.83 10.34 -5.12
C ARG A 96 16.35 9.70 -6.41
N ARG A 97 15.96 8.42 -6.38
CA ARG A 97 15.23 7.76 -7.47
C ARG A 97 13.75 8.05 -7.34
N ASP A 98 13.09 8.22 -8.46
CA ASP A 98 11.63 8.24 -8.52
C ASP A 98 11.10 6.82 -8.78
N LEU A 99 11.05 6.01 -7.70
CA LEU A 99 10.62 4.62 -7.83
C LEU A 99 9.16 4.48 -8.25
N ILE A 100 8.32 5.49 -8.01
CA ILE A 100 6.93 5.49 -8.44
C ILE A 100 6.84 5.60 -9.97
N GLU A 101 7.58 6.55 -10.54
CA GLU A 101 7.64 6.72 -11.99
C GLU A 101 8.25 5.49 -12.68
N GLU A 102 9.37 4.97 -12.14
CA GLU A 102 10.03 3.79 -12.68
C GLU A 102 9.13 2.55 -12.63
N LEU A 103 8.40 2.34 -11.53
CA LEU A 103 7.42 1.25 -11.40
C LEU A 103 6.31 1.38 -12.43
N TYR A 104 5.74 2.58 -12.60
CA TYR A 104 4.72 2.78 -13.63
C TYR A 104 5.24 2.44 -15.03
N GLN A 105 6.44 2.91 -15.39
CA GLN A 105 7.02 2.66 -16.70
C GLN A 105 7.22 1.17 -16.99
N GLU A 106 7.67 0.40 -16.01
CA GLU A 106 7.89 -1.04 -16.20
C GLU A 106 6.59 -1.85 -16.12
N LEU A 107 5.67 -1.52 -15.21
CA LEU A 107 4.40 -2.23 -15.04
C LEU A 107 3.45 -2.02 -16.22
N SER A 108 3.43 -0.81 -16.78
CA SER A 108 2.56 -0.47 -17.93
C SER A 108 2.87 -1.30 -19.18
N GLN A 109 4.10 -1.79 -19.35
CA GLN A 109 4.47 -2.69 -20.46
C GLN A 109 3.75 -4.04 -20.39
N TYR A 110 3.25 -4.41 -19.22
CA TYR A 110 2.56 -5.68 -18.94
C TYR A 110 1.06 -5.51 -18.63
N ASP A 111 0.51 -4.31 -18.82
CA ASP A 111 -0.87 -3.97 -18.45
C ASP A 111 -1.19 -4.23 -16.96
N ILE A 112 -0.22 -3.97 -16.09
CA ILE A 112 -0.36 -4.05 -14.62
C ILE A 112 -0.60 -2.64 -14.09
N ASP A 113 -1.75 -2.43 -13.43
CA ASP A 113 -2.12 -1.15 -12.86
C ASP A 113 -1.33 -0.86 -11.58
N LEU A 114 -0.87 0.38 -11.40
CA LEU A 114 -0.15 0.83 -10.21
C LEU A 114 -1.10 1.51 -9.23
N TYR A 115 -1.04 1.07 -7.97
CA TYR A 115 -1.72 1.63 -6.81
C TYR A 115 -0.70 1.98 -5.74
N LEU A 116 -0.98 2.99 -4.94
CA LEU A 116 -0.07 3.43 -3.88
C LEU A 116 -0.72 3.28 -2.50
N TYR A 117 0.07 2.75 -1.56
CA TYR A 117 -0.23 2.84 -0.15
C TYR A 117 0.46 4.08 0.42
N PHE A 118 -0.27 4.82 1.24
CA PHE A 118 0.25 5.98 1.95
C PHE A 118 -0.34 6.03 3.36
N THR A 119 0.48 6.30 4.38
CA THR A 119 -0.08 6.43 5.73
C THR A 119 -0.69 7.81 5.93
N GLY A 120 -1.93 7.86 6.39
CA GLY A 120 -2.62 9.12 6.63
C GLY A 120 -2.25 9.77 7.95
N ASP A 121 -1.69 9.01 8.88
CA ASP A 121 -1.23 9.51 10.18
C ASP A 121 0.24 9.98 10.18
N GLY A 122 0.84 10.12 9.00
CA GLY A 122 2.15 10.73 8.80
C GLY A 122 3.33 9.97 9.41
N PRO A 123 4.46 10.66 9.65
CA PRO A 123 5.67 10.05 10.21
C PRO A 123 5.60 9.94 11.74
N TYR A 124 4.57 9.27 12.25
CA TYR A 124 4.27 9.20 13.69
C TYR A 124 5.33 8.47 14.53
N LYS A 125 6.24 7.75 13.91
CA LYS A 125 7.39 7.07 14.58
C LYS A 125 8.65 7.93 14.59
N ASP A 126 8.66 9.10 13.99
CA ASP A 126 9.79 10.04 13.96
C ASP A 126 9.36 11.37 14.56
N GLU A 127 9.60 11.53 15.87
CA GLU A 127 9.07 12.63 16.68
C GLU A 127 9.45 14.01 16.13
N GLU A 128 10.71 14.22 15.75
CA GLU A 128 11.18 15.49 15.21
C GLU A 128 10.46 15.84 13.92
N THR A 129 10.38 14.89 13.01
CA THR A 129 9.66 15.08 11.75
C THR A 129 8.17 15.28 11.98
N GLY A 130 7.56 14.51 12.89
CA GLY A 130 6.16 14.66 13.25
C GLY A 130 5.82 16.04 13.81
N LYS A 131 6.69 16.63 14.64
CA LYS A 131 6.54 17.99 15.15
C LYS A 131 6.50 19.05 14.04
N ARG A 132 7.25 18.88 12.94
CA ARG A 132 7.21 19.78 11.78
C ARG A 132 5.83 19.81 11.11
N PHE A 133 5.13 18.67 11.16
CA PHE A 133 3.75 18.55 10.69
C PHE A 133 2.69 19.01 11.70
N GLY A 134 3.09 19.37 12.91
CA GLY A 134 2.19 19.85 13.95
C GLY A 134 1.66 18.77 14.88
N PHE A 135 2.33 17.62 14.98
CA PHE A 135 2.00 16.65 16.02
C PHE A 135 2.24 17.23 17.41
N VAL A 136 1.18 17.22 18.22
CA VAL A 136 1.29 17.42 19.67
C VAL A 136 1.44 16.05 20.35
N GLU A 137 0.58 15.11 19.95
CA GLU A 137 0.63 13.72 20.38
C GLU A 137 0.31 12.84 19.13
N PRO A 138 1.28 12.00 18.69
CA PRO A 138 1.07 11.14 17.55
C PRO A 138 -0.15 10.24 17.73
N ARG A 139 -0.94 10.09 16.66
CA ARG A 139 -2.10 9.19 16.64
C ARG A 139 -3.20 9.49 17.65
N LYS A 140 -3.27 10.74 18.15
CA LYS A 140 -4.35 11.19 19.01
C LYS A 140 -4.82 12.56 18.60
N ASN A 141 -6.13 12.79 18.63
CA ASN A 141 -6.74 14.08 18.35
C ASN A 141 -6.20 14.75 17.10
N ILE A 142 -6.22 14.00 16.00
CA ILE A 142 -5.69 14.46 14.70
C ILE A 142 -6.32 15.82 14.35
N SER A 143 -5.46 16.82 14.13
CA SER A 143 -5.89 18.18 13.84
C SER A 143 -6.08 18.43 12.34
N ALA A 144 -6.96 19.38 12.02
CA ALA A 144 -7.13 19.82 10.62
C ALA A 144 -5.85 20.46 10.05
N ASP A 145 -5.03 21.12 10.87
CA ASP A 145 -3.74 21.68 10.43
C ASP A 145 -2.76 20.58 9.99
N PHE A 146 -2.65 19.52 10.79
CA PHE A 146 -1.87 18.35 10.39
C PHE A 146 -2.39 17.72 9.11
N VAL A 147 -3.70 17.47 9.03
CA VAL A 147 -4.32 16.83 7.86
C VAL A 147 -4.13 17.69 6.61
N GLN A 148 -4.19 19.02 6.74
CA GLN A 148 -3.95 19.92 5.61
C GLN A 148 -2.50 19.77 5.09
N LYS A 149 -1.52 19.88 5.97
CA LYS A 149 -0.09 19.74 5.60
C LYS A 149 0.20 18.37 4.98
N TRP A 150 -0.40 17.32 5.57
CA TRP A 150 -0.19 15.96 5.09
C TRP A 150 -0.93 15.67 3.77
N SER A 151 -2.12 16.26 3.60
CA SER A 151 -2.85 16.24 2.33
C SER A 151 -2.10 16.98 1.21
N ASP A 152 -1.40 18.07 1.52
CA ASP A 152 -0.58 18.80 0.55
C ASP A 152 0.61 17.94 0.06
N VAL A 153 1.22 17.15 0.95
CA VAL A 153 2.26 16.16 0.57
C VAL A 153 1.68 15.10 -0.37
N LEU A 154 0.53 14.54 -0.02
CA LEU A 154 -0.17 13.55 -0.82
C LEU A 154 -0.58 14.11 -2.18
N GLN A 155 -1.09 15.35 -2.21
CA GLN A 155 -1.52 16.04 -3.43
C GLN A 155 -0.36 16.24 -4.42
N GLU A 156 0.85 16.54 -3.93
CA GLU A 156 2.00 16.66 -4.80
C GLU A 156 2.27 15.37 -5.57
N TYR A 157 2.23 14.23 -4.89
CA TYR A 157 2.35 12.94 -5.57
C TYR A 157 1.18 12.67 -6.51
N ALA A 158 -0.05 12.91 -6.07
CA ALA A 158 -1.24 12.68 -6.88
C ALA A 158 -1.21 13.50 -8.18
N VAL A 159 -0.85 14.78 -8.11
CA VAL A 159 -0.75 15.65 -9.30
C VAL A 159 0.44 15.28 -10.18
N ARG A 160 1.60 14.94 -9.59
CA ARG A 160 2.80 14.57 -10.34
C ARG A 160 2.58 13.34 -11.21
N TYR A 161 1.96 12.31 -10.65
CA TYR A 161 1.78 11.04 -11.35
C TYR A 161 0.44 10.95 -12.11
N GLY A 162 -0.55 11.73 -11.74
CA GLY A 162 -1.82 11.85 -12.44
C GLY A 162 -2.47 10.50 -12.70
N THR A 163 -2.86 10.25 -13.94
CA THR A 163 -3.56 9.01 -14.37
C THR A 163 -2.71 7.74 -14.35
N LYS A 164 -1.40 7.86 -14.08
CA LYS A 164 -0.51 6.71 -13.90
C LYS A 164 -0.89 5.90 -12.66
N ILE A 165 -1.41 6.56 -11.62
CA ILE A 165 -1.88 5.93 -10.39
C ILE A 165 -3.38 5.70 -10.48
N LYS A 166 -3.79 4.42 -10.34
CA LYS A 166 -5.20 4.02 -10.45
C LYS A 166 -5.95 4.11 -9.13
N GLY A 167 -5.24 4.11 -8.01
CA GLY A 167 -5.88 4.28 -6.70
C GLY A 167 -4.89 4.38 -5.55
N TRP A 168 -5.47 4.69 -4.38
CA TRP A 168 -4.75 4.95 -3.14
C TRP A 168 -5.38 4.20 -1.98
N TRP A 169 -4.56 3.55 -1.20
CA TRP A 169 -4.93 2.91 0.05
C TRP A 169 -4.25 3.65 1.20
N LEU A 170 -5.05 4.40 1.99
CA LEU A 170 -4.55 5.23 3.08
C LEU A 170 -4.72 4.50 4.40
N ASP A 171 -3.60 4.30 5.08
CA ASP A 171 -3.55 3.62 6.38
C ASP A 171 -3.65 4.58 7.57
N GLY A 172 -3.94 4.03 8.74
CA GLY A 172 -3.94 4.79 9.98
C GLY A 172 -5.15 5.70 10.15
N MET A 173 -6.24 5.45 9.43
CA MET A 173 -7.45 6.27 9.43
C MET A 173 -8.43 5.85 10.53
N TYR A 174 -7.93 5.58 11.74
CA TYR A 174 -8.75 5.09 12.85
C TYR A 174 -9.65 6.20 13.40
N GLN A 175 -10.96 6.05 13.18
CA GLN A 175 -11.94 7.07 13.54
C GLN A 175 -12.05 7.25 15.05
N GLU A 176 -12.20 6.16 15.78
CA GLU A 176 -12.44 6.17 17.22
C GLU A 176 -11.17 6.46 18.02
N GLU A 177 -10.05 5.88 17.59
CA GLU A 177 -8.79 5.96 18.32
C GLU A 177 -8.03 7.26 18.04
N PHE A 178 -8.05 7.77 16.79
CA PHE A 178 -7.23 8.93 16.39
C PHE A 178 -8.03 10.20 16.15
N GLY A 179 -9.37 10.10 16.10
CA GLY A 179 -10.24 11.23 15.93
C GLY A 179 -10.44 11.69 14.47
N TYR A 180 -10.22 10.79 13.50
CA TYR A 180 -10.56 11.09 12.11
C TYR A 180 -12.06 11.26 11.92
N THR A 181 -12.45 12.27 11.13
CA THR A 181 -13.83 12.55 10.76
C THR A 181 -14.02 12.50 9.25
N PRO A 182 -15.27 12.37 8.74
CA PRO A 182 -15.54 12.47 7.30
C PRO A 182 -15.02 13.75 6.65
N GLU A 183 -15.01 14.86 7.37
CA GLU A 183 -14.50 16.16 6.89
C GLU A 183 -12.96 16.11 6.70
N LEU A 184 -12.22 15.51 7.64
CA LEU A 184 -10.79 15.31 7.51
C LEU A 184 -10.47 14.36 6.37
N MET A 185 -11.25 13.28 6.21
CA MET A 185 -11.11 12.37 5.07
C MET A 185 -11.36 13.06 3.74
N GLN A 186 -12.28 14.04 3.71
CA GLN A 186 -12.54 14.83 2.51
C GLN A 186 -11.33 15.63 2.03
N MET A 187 -10.42 16.04 2.93
CA MET A 187 -9.19 16.73 2.56
C MET A 187 -8.25 15.79 1.79
N TYR A 188 -8.02 14.58 2.28
CA TYR A 188 -7.24 13.56 1.58
C TYR A 188 -7.87 13.15 0.25
N TYR A 189 -9.18 12.95 0.24
CA TYR A 189 -9.91 12.60 -0.98
C TYR A 189 -9.74 13.67 -2.07
N ARG A 190 -9.89 14.96 -1.73
CA ARG A 190 -9.66 16.07 -2.67
C ARG A 190 -8.22 16.11 -3.17
N ALA A 191 -7.25 15.88 -2.30
CA ALA A 191 -5.84 15.84 -2.67
C ALA A 191 -5.55 14.77 -3.74
N ILE A 192 -6.11 13.58 -3.57
CA ILE A 192 -5.98 12.47 -4.54
C ILE A 192 -6.69 12.81 -5.85
N LYS A 193 -7.93 13.27 -5.78
CA LYS A 193 -8.74 13.58 -6.97
C LYS A 193 -8.23 14.77 -7.77
N ALA A 194 -7.42 15.63 -7.18
CA ALA A 194 -6.74 16.72 -7.90
C ALA A 194 -5.75 16.22 -8.96
N GLY A 195 -5.14 15.05 -8.76
CA GLY A 195 -4.23 14.45 -9.73
C GLY A 195 -4.94 13.56 -10.76
N ASN A 196 -5.87 12.75 -10.30
CA ASN A 196 -6.65 11.85 -11.13
C ASN A 196 -8.07 11.70 -10.56
N PRO A 197 -9.09 12.32 -11.16
CA PRO A 197 -10.49 12.19 -10.72
C PRO A 197 -11.01 10.75 -10.70
N GLU A 198 -10.42 9.86 -11.55
CA GLU A 198 -10.81 8.46 -11.67
C GLU A 198 -10.05 7.54 -10.70
N ALA A 199 -9.02 8.04 -10.00
CA ALA A 199 -8.29 7.23 -9.04
C ALA A 199 -9.21 6.82 -7.88
N VAL A 200 -9.26 5.52 -7.56
CA VAL A 200 -10.10 5.01 -6.47
C VAL A 200 -9.40 5.09 -5.12
N VAL A 201 -10.16 5.27 -4.05
CA VAL A 201 -9.64 5.53 -2.70
C VAL A 201 -10.21 4.56 -1.68
N ALA A 202 -9.36 4.04 -0.81
CA ALA A 202 -9.74 3.35 0.42
C ALA A 202 -9.07 4.00 1.64
N PHE A 203 -9.79 4.02 2.75
CA PHE A 203 -9.30 4.49 4.05
C PHE A 203 -9.33 3.33 5.04
N ASN A 204 -8.16 2.97 5.58
CA ASN A 204 -8.07 1.84 6.48
C ASN A 204 -8.36 2.23 7.93
N ASN A 205 -9.39 1.62 8.50
CA ASN A 205 -9.75 1.73 9.90
C ASN A 205 -9.41 0.42 10.69
N GLY A 206 -8.35 -0.26 10.26
CA GLY A 206 -7.82 -1.48 10.89
C GLY A 206 -8.57 -2.76 10.54
N VAL A 207 -8.07 -3.87 11.08
CA VAL A 207 -8.66 -5.21 10.90
C VAL A 207 -10.06 -5.27 11.52
N LYS A 208 -11.04 -5.72 10.74
CA LYS A 208 -12.43 -5.93 11.20
C LYS A 208 -12.90 -7.32 10.77
N PRO A 209 -13.82 -7.97 11.54
CA PRO A 209 -14.33 -9.31 11.22
C PRO A 209 -15.34 -9.29 10.06
N TYR A 210 -15.30 -8.27 9.21
CA TYR A 210 -16.18 -8.09 8.05
C TYR A 210 -15.61 -7.04 7.10
N LEU A 211 -16.05 -7.08 5.84
CA LEU A 211 -15.78 -5.97 4.91
C LEU A 211 -16.75 -4.83 5.21
N TYR A 212 -16.24 -3.61 5.27
CA TYR A 212 -17.02 -2.43 5.59
C TYR A 212 -16.49 -1.19 4.88
N ARG A 213 -17.42 -0.31 4.50
CA ARG A 213 -17.13 1.05 4.04
C ARG A 213 -17.32 2.00 5.22
N TYR A 214 -16.24 2.54 5.76
CA TYR A 214 -16.29 3.45 6.92
C TYR A 214 -16.64 4.87 6.57
N TYR A 215 -16.01 5.37 5.51
CA TYR A 215 -16.15 6.75 5.09
C TYR A 215 -16.90 6.85 3.75
N PRO A 216 -17.77 7.87 3.57
CA PRO A 216 -18.53 8.00 2.32
C PRO A 216 -17.66 8.24 1.08
N GLN A 217 -16.40 8.65 1.29
CA GLN A 217 -15.43 8.86 0.20
C GLN A 217 -14.78 7.58 -0.31
N GLU A 218 -14.87 6.46 0.41
CA GLU A 218 -14.25 5.20 -0.03
C GLU A 218 -14.96 4.65 -1.27
N GLU A 219 -14.16 4.26 -2.26
CA GLU A 219 -14.61 3.68 -3.52
C GLU A 219 -14.31 2.19 -3.62
N PHE A 220 -13.43 1.69 -2.75
CA PHE A 220 -13.24 0.27 -2.47
C PHE A 220 -12.98 0.08 -0.97
N THR A 221 -13.27 -1.09 -0.42
CA THR A 221 -13.01 -1.37 1.00
C THR A 221 -11.51 -1.50 1.24
N SER A 222 -10.99 -0.97 2.34
CA SER A 222 -9.60 -1.23 2.74
C SER A 222 -9.35 -2.72 2.92
N GLY A 223 -10.30 -3.41 3.56
CA GLY A 223 -10.35 -4.86 3.64
C GLY A 223 -9.14 -5.50 4.31
N GLU A 224 -8.47 -4.80 5.23
CA GLU A 224 -7.35 -5.35 5.97
C GLU A 224 -7.80 -6.60 6.73
N GLN A 225 -7.16 -7.74 6.45
CA GLN A 225 -7.41 -9.01 7.10
C GLN A 225 -6.09 -9.69 7.46
N VAL A 226 -6.15 -10.67 8.35
CA VAL A 226 -4.99 -11.46 8.80
C VAL A 226 -5.11 -12.94 8.41
N ASP A 227 -6.26 -13.34 7.87
CA ASP A 227 -6.53 -14.72 7.45
C ASP A 227 -7.56 -14.78 6.29
N LEU A 228 -7.86 -16.00 5.82
CA LEU A 228 -8.76 -16.28 4.71
C LEU A 228 -10.24 -16.41 5.13
N SER A 229 -10.64 -15.90 6.30
CA SER A 229 -11.99 -16.16 6.87
C SER A 229 -13.08 -15.30 6.22
N ILE A 230 -12.76 -14.12 5.70
CA ILE A 230 -13.73 -13.13 5.23
C ILE A 230 -13.96 -13.26 3.73
N LEU A 231 -15.21 -13.42 3.34
CA LEU A 231 -15.64 -13.43 1.94
C LEU A 231 -16.70 -12.34 1.70
N PRO A 232 -16.72 -11.71 0.51
CA PRO A 232 -17.74 -10.74 0.18
C PRO A 232 -19.07 -11.42 -0.12
N LYS A 233 -20.16 -10.74 0.22
CA LYS A 233 -21.52 -11.19 -0.12
C LYS A 233 -21.90 -10.81 -1.56
N SER A 234 -21.27 -9.79 -2.10
CA SER A 234 -21.47 -9.28 -3.45
C SER A 234 -20.30 -8.38 -3.86
N ARG A 235 -20.30 -7.93 -5.11
CA ARG A 235 -19.32 -7.00 -5.65
C ARG A 235 -19.17 -5.74 -4.82
N PHE A 236 -20.24 -5.22 -4.26
CA PHE A 236 -20.23 -3.98 -3.50
C PHE A 236 -20.55 -4.19 -2.03
N CYS A 237 -19.77 -3.55 -1.18
CA CYS A 237 -20.00 -3.42 0.25
C CYS A 237 -20.38 -1.95 0.54
N ASN A 238 -21.66 -1.71 0.86
CA ASN A 238 -22.19 -0.36 1.08
C ASN A 238 -21.83 0.64 -0.02
N GLY A 239 -21.83 0.20 -1.28
CA GLY A 239 -21.53 1.01 -2.46
C GLY A 239 -20.04 1.15 -2.81
N ALA A 240 -19.11 0.64 -2.00
CA ALA A 240 -17.71 0.51 -2.34
C ALA A 240 -17.40 -0.88 -2.94
N GLN A 241 -16.47 -0.97 -3.90
CA GLN A 241 -15.99 -2.25 -4.43
C GLN A 241 -15.45 -3.12 -3.29
N ALA A 242 -15.94 -4.35 -3.16
CA ALA A 242 -15.42 -5.29 -2.19
C ALA A 242 -13.96 -5.63 -2.53
N HIS A 243 -13.06 -5.33 -1.63
CA HIS A 243 -11.63 -5.59 -1.73
C HIS A 243 -11.13 -6.15 -0.41
N VAL A 244 -10.14 -7.03 -0.47
CA VAL A 244 -9.41 -7.54 0.68
C VAL A 244 -7.91 -7.39 0.45
N LEU A 245 -7.19 -7.04 1.52
CA LEU A 245 -5.74 -7.06 1.61
C LEU A 245 -5.35 -7.98 2.76
N LEU A 246 -4.55 -9.00 2.47
CA LEU A 246 -4.13 -9.99 3.47
C LEU A 246 -2.70 -10.48 3.24
N PRO A 247 -1.93 -10.76 4.34
CA PRO A 247 -0.59 -11.33 4.24
C PRO A 247 -0.66 -12.84 3.97
N ILE A 248 0.25 -13.32 3.14
CA ILE A 248 0.40 -14.75 2.85
C ILE A 248 1.67 -15.38 3.44
N GLY A 249 2.56 -14.56 3.99
CA GLY A 249 3.79 -15.00 4.62
C GLY A 249 3.57 -15.80 5.90
N ALA A 250 4.52 -16.67 6.24
CA ALA A 250 4.52 -17.47 7.48
C ALA A 250 5.34 -16.84 8.62
N GLU A 251 6.24 -15.90 8.30
CA GLU A 251 7.10 -15.27 9.29
C GLU A 251 6.31 -14.23 10.09
N ASP A 252 6.04 -14.52 11.37
CA ASP A 252 5.55 -13.49 12.32
C ASP A 252 6.69 -12.55 12.70
N ARG A 253 6.44 -11.26 12.52
CA ARG A 253 7.41 -10.18 12.79
C ARG A 253 7.13 -9.42 14.09
N GLY A 254 6.34 -10.01 14.98
CA GLY A 254 6.02 -9.44 16.29
C GLY A 254 5.01 -8.30 16.26
N ILE A 255 4.26 -8.17 15.17
CA ILE A 255 3.17 -7.19 15.03
C ILE A 255 1.78 -7.84 15.01
N GLY A 256 1.69 -9.13 15.34
CA GLY A 256 0.45 -9.88 15.40
C GLY A 256 -0.10 -10.32 14.03
N ALA A 257 0.68 -10.14 12.97
CA ALA A 257 0.38 -10.61 11.62
C ALA A 257 1.67 -10.79 10.82
N THR A 258 1.60 -11.52 9.72
CA THR A 258 2.76 -11.87 8.89
C THR A 258 2.99 -10.90 7.72
N TRP A 259 2.67 -9.61 7.92
CA TRP A 259 2.87 -8.56 6.91
C TRP A 259 4.32 -8.49 6.41
N ALA A 260 4.47 -8.46 5.08
CA ALA A 260 5.75 -8.52 4.38
C ALA A 260 6.62 -9.74 4.77
N GLY A 261 6.04 -10.77 5.36
CA GLY A 261 6.70 -11.99 5.81
C GLY A 261 7.11 -12.90 4.68
N GLY A 262 8.22 -13.62 4.86
CA GLY A 262 8.66 -14.70 3.96
C GLY A 262 7.97 -16.01 4.25
N GLY A 263 8.26 -17.02 3.41
CA GLY A 263 7.60 -18.31 3.48
C GLY A 263 6.12 -18.23 3.09
N LEU A 264 5.37 -19.28 3.39
CA LEU A 264 3.96 -19.37 3.01
C LEU A 264 3.13 -19.96 4.16
N ASN A 265 2.10 -19.23 4.60
CA ASN A 265 1.20 -19.63 5.69
C ASN A 265 0.04 -20.52 5.19
N TYR A 266 -0.18 -20.55 3.89
CA TYR A 266 -1.28 -21.27 3.23
C TYR A 266 -0.75 -22.11 2.08
N THR A 267 -1.41 -23.20 1.75
CA THR A 267 -1.13 -23.91 0.50
C THR A 267 -1.56 -23.07 -0.71
N LYS A 268 -0.98 -23.33 -1.87
CA LYS A 268 -1.38 -22.65 -3.10
C LYS A 268 -2.83 -22.94 -3.49
N GLU A 269 -3.36 -24.12 -3.10
CA GLU A 269 -4.73 -24.52 -3.30
C GLU A 269 -5.70 -23.71 -2.43
N GLU A 270 -5.36 -23.46 -1.14
CA GLU A 270 -6.16 -22.62 -0.24
C GLU A 270 -6.20 -21.17 -0.72
N LEU A 271 -5.05 -20.61 -1.13
CA LEU A 271 -5.01 -19.26 -1.70
C LEU A 271 -5.84 -19.14 -2.99
N CYS A 272 -5.77 -20.15 -3.85
CA CYS A 272 -6.53 -20.19 -5.09
C CYS A 272 -8.03 -20.29 -4.84
N ASP A 273 -8.46 -21.23 -3.99
CA ASP A 273 -9.90 -21.40 -3.62
C ASP A 273 -10.46 -20.10 -3.03
N TYR A 274 -9.71 -19.49 -2.13
CA TYR A 274 -10.09 -18.20 -1.54
C TYR A 274 -10.26 -17.11 -2.61
N ALA A 275 -9.28 -16.96 -3.48
CA ALA A 275 -9.31 -15.94 -4.52
C ALA A 275 -10.41 -16.18 -5.56
N GLU A 276 -10.64 -17.45 -5.97
CA GLU A 276 -11.76 -17.85 -6.85
C GLU A 276 -13.12 -17.52 -6.22
N ARG A 277 -13.31 -17.85 -4.96
CA ARG A 277 -14.56 -17.56 -4.22
C ARG A 277 -14.78 -16.07 -4.05
N PHE A 278 -13.73 -15.33 -3.70
CA PHE A 278 -13.79 -13.88 -3.52
C PHE A 278 -14.12 -13.14 -4.83
N THR A 279 -13.45 -13.51 -5.91
CA THR A 279 -13.65 -12.90 -7.24
C THR A 279 -14.94 -13.35 -7.93
N SER A 280 -15.40 -14.57 -7.68
CA SER A 280 -16.71 -15.05 -8.18
C SER A 280 -17.88 -14.26 -7.59
N ALA A 281 -17.74 -13.72 -6.39
CA ALA A 281 -18.71 -12.78 -5.81
C ALA A 281 -18.54 -11.33 -6.34
N GLY A 282 -17.59 -11.10 -7.26
CA GLY A 282 -17.28 -9.79 -7.85
C GLY A 282 -16.33 -8.95 -7.01
N GLY A 283 -15.73 -9.50 -5.95
CA GLY A 283 -14.69 -8.83 -5.17
C GLY A 283 -13.33 -8.87 -5.83
N VAL A 284 -12.33 -8.19 -5.25
CA VAL A 284 -10.94 -8.17 -5.70
C VAL A 284 -9.98 -8.45 -4.54
N VAL A 285 -8.88 -9.14 -4.79
CA VAL A 285 -7.96 -9.63 -3.76
C VAL A 285 -6.56 -9.05 -3.94
N SER A 286 -5.99 -8.51 -2.87
CA SER A 286 -4.57 -8.14 -2.77
C SER A 286 -3.85 -9.06 -1.79
N PHE A 287 -2.78 -9.72 -2.25
CA PHE A 287 -1.90 -10.51 -1.39
C PHE A 287 -0.65 -9.70 -1.01
N ASP A 288 -0.46 -9.48 0.29
CA ASP A 288 0.79 -8.92 0.79
C ASP A 288 1.87 -9.99 0.83
N CYS A 289 3.00 -9.67 0.21
CA CYS A 289 4.11 -10.57 -0.01
C CYS A 289 5.43 -9.96 0.47
N LYS A 290 6.45 -10.80 0.65
CA LYS A 290 7.81 -10.36 0.93
C LYS A 290 8.47 -9.79 -0.32
N LEU A 291 9.00 -8.58 -0.19
CA LEU A 291 9.89 -7.96 -1.16
C LEU A 291 11.26 -7.74 -0.52
N ASN A 292 12.30 -8.30 -1.14
CA ASN A 292 13.68 -8.05 -0.74
C ASN A 292 14.17 -6.70 -1.26
N ARG A 293 15.26 -6.18 -0.67
CA ARG A 293 15.86 -4.89 -1.03
C ARG A 293 16.18 -4.77 -2.53
N ASP A 294 16.61 -5.85 -3.16
CA ASP A 294 16.96 -5.91 -4.59
C ASP A 294 15.74 -6.10 -5.53
N GLY A 295 14.53 -6.13 -5.01
CA GLY A 295 13.32 -6.33 -5.80
C GLY A 295 12.97 -7.80 -6.09
N THR A 296 13.65 -8.76 -5.47
CA THR A 296 13.25 -10.17 -5.54
C THR A 296 12.12 -10.46 -4.56
N MET A 297 11.18 -11.28 -4.98
CA MET A 297 10.11 -11.82 -4.13
C MET A 297 10.52 -13.18 -3.55
N ASP A 298 9.81 -13.62 -2.50
CA ASP A 298 9.98 -14.95 -1.93
C ASP A 298 9.64 -16.05 -2.95
N PRO A 299 10.53 -17.04 -3.18
CA PRO A 299 10.29 -18.09 -4.19
C PRO A 299 9.07 -18.95 -3.93
N GLN A 300 8.71 -19.24 -2.66
CA GLN A 300 7.53 -20.03 -2.32
C GLN A 300 6.24 -19.24 -2.64
N GLN A 301 6.25 -17.94 -2.35
CA GLN A 301 5.13 -17.05 -2.68
C GLN A 301 4.98 -16.89 -4.20
N ILE A 302 6.08 -16.77 -4.96
CA ILE A 302 6.04 -16.74 -6.43
C ILE A 302 5.37 -18.00 -6.98
N GLU A 303 5.75 -19.19 -6.49
CA GLU A 303 5.19 -20.46 -6.97
C GLU A 303 3.69 -20.56 -6.67
N ALA A 304 3.27 -20.20 -5.46
CA ALA A 304 1.87 -20.22 -5.07
C ALA A 304 1.04 -19.22 -5.90
N LEU A 305 1.55 -17.99 -6.10
CA LEU A 305 0.84 -16.96 -6.87
C LEU A 305 0.81 -17.26 -8.38
N LYS A 306 1.80 -17.94 -8.95
CA LYS A 306 1.72 -18.48 -10.32
C LYS A 306 0.55 -19.45 -10.46
N TYR A 307 0.33 -20.29 -9.45
CA TYR A 307 -0.83 -21.20 -9.45
C TYR A 307 -2.15 -20.42 -9.40
N VAL A 308 -2.29 -19.44 -8.52
CA VAL A 308 -3.46 -18.54 -8.44
C VAL A 308 -3.69 -17.84 -9.80
N GLY A 309 -2.67 -17.19 -10.36
CA GLY A 309 -2.77 -16.47 -11.64
C GLY A 309 -3.13 -17.36 -12.82
N SER A 310 -2.72 -18.64 -12.82
CA SER A 310 -3.10 -19.59 -13.87
C SER A 310 -4.60 -19.92 -13.86
N ARG A 311 -5.28 -19.75 -12.74
CA ARG A 311 -6.70 -20.11 -12.53
C ARG A 311 -7.63 -18.92 -12.65
N LEU A 312 -7.17 -17.72 -12.31
CA LEU A 312 -7.99 -16.50 -12.30
C LEU A 312 -7.95 -15.69 -13.61
N LYS A 313 -7.48 -16.27 -14.69
CA LYS A 313 -7.42 -15.62 -16.02
C LYS A 313 -8.77 -15.14 -16.54
#